data_bc54e30478ff12764f8e2625245ef136
#
_entry.id   bc54e30478ff12764f8e2625245ef136
#
_cell.length_a   1.000
_cell.length_b   1.000
_cell.length_c   1.000
_cell.angle_alpha   90.00
_cell.angle_beta   90.00
_cell.angle_gamma   90.00
#
_symmetry.space_group_name_H-M   'P 1'
#
loop_
_entity.id
_entity.type
_entity.pdbx_description
1 polymer ?
#
loop_
_entity_poly.entity_id
_entity_poly.type
_entity_poly.pdbx_seq_one_letter_code
_entity_poly.pdbx_strand_id
1 'polypeptide(L)'
;MPLRKTVVGSFPRLPFGIDQAIRAVIDLQLRAGIDIVSDGEQRADMITYFEDIPGLGRCAKGLAVTSKISAPQNPLEVAKVKDFITARDYLWKLGREETFLKTAVTGPVTLGFTCATAGLKHYSGLLDEKLYVDLSEALEQVITTLLSLGAYVQIDEPGLSAVYVDPSLAMHILRGLFSRVSTKSRLAGSVSIHVCGGLGRSRKILEGLLELDVDVLSLAFSGPIERSNLNLISDSLLESSGKRLGIGCTPVSVTEKEAVEDAKRICLRIKKICDRVGRRNVAYAHPDCGLRGTSLQVSELILKRFSEGVDEYNQYG
;
A
#
# COMPACT_ATOMS: atom_id res chain seq x y z
N MET A 1 -20.77 7.84 -8.93
CA MET A 1 -19.51 8.59 -8.91
C MET A 1 -18.50 7.86 -9.79
N PRO A 2 -17.63 8.56 -10.53
CA PRO A 2 -16.59 7.92 -11.34
C PRO A 2 -15.66 7.09 -10.46
N LEU A 3 -15.04 6.08 -11.05
CA LEU A 3 -14.02 5.27 -10.42
C LEU A 3 -12.73 6.09 -10.31
N ARG A 4 -12.25 6.30 -9.08
CA ARG A 4 -11.02 7.05 -8.82
C ARG A 4 -9.78 6.24 -9.18
N LYS A 5 -8.72 6.93 -9.56
CA LYS A 5 -7.41 6.40 -9.92
C LYS A 5 -6.41 6.66 -8.79
N THR A 6 -5.66 5.65 -8.40
CA THR A 6 -4.53 5.79 -7.46
C THR A 6 -3.36 4.90 -7.87
N VAL A 7 -2.29 4.93 -7.10
CA VAL A 7 -1.12 4.04 -7.21
C VAL A 7 -0.92 3.29 -5.91
N VAL A 8 -0.15 2.20 -5.88
CA VAL A 8 0.20 1.53 -4.63
C VAL A 8 1.10 2.41 -3.77
N GLY A 9 2.20 2.91 -4.32
CA GLY A 9 3.05 3.86 -3.60
C GLY A 9 4.39 4.09 -4.28
N SER A 10 5.22 3.06 -4.41
CA SER A 10 6.61 3.19 -4.85
C SER A 10 6.78 3.37 -6.35
N PHE A 11 7.76 4.19 -6.71
CA PHE A 11 8.22 4.45 -8.09
C PHE A 11 9.71 4.14 -8.24
N PRO A 12 10.23 3.99 -9.48
CA PRO A 12 11.66 3.96 -9.74
C PRO A 12 12.36 5.14 -9.06
N ARG A 13 13.51 4.91 -8.46
CA ARG A 13 14.30 5.99 -7.88
C ARG A 13 14.80 6.93 -8.96
N LEU A 14 14.56 8.22 -8.76
CA LEU A 14 15.06 9.26 -9.64
C LEU A 14 16.45 9.73 -9.19
N PRO A 15 17.33 10.12 -10.12
CA PRO A 15 18.69 10.56 -9.79
C PRO A 15 18.74 12.01 -9.29
N PHE A 16 17.83 12.37 -8.38
CA PHE A 16 17.69 13.69 -7.79
C PHE A 16 17.83 13.63 -6.27
N GLY A 17 17.99 14.79 -5.64
CA GLY A 17 17.78 14.91 -4.19
C GLY A 17 16.33 14.53 -3.84
N ILE A 18 16.11 14.02 -2.62
CA ILE A 18 14.83 13.41 -2.20
C ILE A 18 13.64 14.30 -2.46
N ASP A 19 13.70 15.56 -2.05
CA ASP A 19 12.60 16.53 -2.24
C ASP A 19 12.28 16.75 -3.73
N GLN A 20 13.30 16.85 -4.56
CA GLN A 20 13.13 17.00 -6.00
C GLN A 20 12.56 15.73 -6.64
N ALA A 21 12.99 14.57 -6.19
CA ALA A 21 12.49 13.28 -6.66
C ALA A 21 11.01 13.08 -6.29
N ILE A 22 10.61 13.42 -5.05
CA ILE A 22 9.21 13.41 -4.61
C ILE A 22 8.35 14.30 -5.50
N ARG A 23 8.78 15.56 -5.74
CA ARG A 23 8.06 16.50 -6.62
C ARG A 23 7.91 15.96 -8.03
N ALA A 24 8.99 15.44 -8.61
CA ALA A 24 8.97 14.89 -9.97
C ALA A 24 8.01 13.71 -10.12
N VAL A 25 7.93 12.83 -9.11
CA VAL A 25 6.99 11.70 -9.09
C VAL A 25 5.55 12.18 -8.91
N ILE A 26 5.30 13.21 -8.11
CA ILE A 26 3.96 13.81 -8.00
C ILE A 26 3.54 14.40 -9.34
N ASP A 27 4.40 15.18 -10.00
CA ASP A 27 4.12 15.76 -11.32
C ASP A 27 3.80 14.68 -12.36
N LEU A 28 4.52 13.56 -12.34
CA LEU A 28 4.26 12.43 -13.21
C LEU A 28 2.86 11.85 -12.98
N GLN A 29 2.46 11.67 -11.72
CA GLN A 29 1.15 11.16 -11.36
C GLN A 29 0.03 12.14 -11.77
N LEU A 30 0.21 13.43 -11.50
CA LEU A 30 -0.75 14.47 -11.89
C LEU A 30 -0.93 14.55 -13.40
N ARG A 31 0.17 14.49 -14.18
CA ARG A 31 0.10 14.43 -15.66
C ARG A 31 -0.60 13.19 -16.19
N ALA A 32 -0.47 12.07 -15.47
CA ALA A 32 -1.18 10.83 -15.81
C ALA A 32 -2.66 10.85 -15.38
N GLY A 33 -3.14 11.91 -14.72
CA GLY A 33 -4.52 12.04 -14.26
C GLY A 33 -4.86 11.15 -13.05
N ILE A 34 -3.90 10.90 -12.16
CA ILE A 34 -4.11 10.17 -10.91
C ILE A 34 -4.82 11.07 -9.90
N ASP A 35 -5.92 10.58 -9.30
CA ASP A 35 -6.77 11.35 -8.37
C ASP A 35 -6.24 11.33 -6.92
N ILE A 36 -5.62 10.21 -6.52
CA ILE A 36 -5.01 10.04 -5.20
C ILE A 36 -3.53 9.73 -5.43
N VAL A 37 -2.68 10.73 -5.29
CA VAL A 37 -1.24 10.62 -5.55
C VAL A 37 -0.46 10.08 -4.35
N SER A 38 0.80 9.67 -4.54
CA SER A 38 1.70 9.24 -3.48
C SER A 38 3.03 10.00 -3.51
N ASP A 39 3.79 9.93 -2.40
CA ASP A 39 5.16 10.45 -2.28
C ASP A 39 6.19 9.70 -3.18
N GLY A 40 5.79 8.57 -3.75
CA GLY A 40 6.61 7.75 -4.65
C GLY A 40 7.70 6.94 -3.96
N GLU A 41 7.81 7.00 -2.65
CA GLU A 41 8.83 6.29 -1.83
C GLU A 41 10.27 6.52 -2.31
N GLN A 42 10.65 7.75 -2.61
CA GLN A 42 11.92 8.05 -3.27
C GLN A 42 13.16 7.89 -2.37
N ARG A 43 13.01 7.95 -1.03
CA ARG A 43 14.13 7.88 -0.08
C ARG A 43 14.73 6.48 0.04
N ALA A 44 13.89 5.46 0.22
CA ALA A 44 14.31 4.11 0.57
C ALA A 44 13.39 3.04 -0.05
N ASP A 45 13.72 1.77 0.09
CA ASP A 45 12.77 0.68 -0.14
C ASP A 45 11.81 0.54 1.04
N MET A 46 10.75 -0.25 0.87
CA MET A 46 9.68 -0.40 1.86
C MET A 46 10.17 -0.90 3.25
N ILE A 47 11.33 -1.50 3.35
CA ILE A 47 11.89 -1.99 4.62
C ILE A 47 12.82 -0.95 5.25
N THR A 48 13.83 -0.49 4.51
CA THR A 48 14.84 0.45 5.02
C THR A 48 14.29 1.85 5.28
N TYR A 49 13.08 2.15 4.83
CA TYR A 49 12.35 3.38 5.17
C TYR A 49 12.08 3.52 6.67
N PHE A 50 12.11 2.42 7.42
CA PHE A 50 11.76 2.38 8.84
C PHE A 50 12.99 2.27 9.75
N GLU A 51 14.18 2.64 9.25
CA GLU A 51 15.40 2.64 10.07
C GLU A 51 15.37 3.60 11.26
N ASP A 52 14.48 4.61 11.24
CA ASP A 52 14.27 5.55 12.33
C ASP A 52 13.42 4.97 13.48
N ILE A 53 12.87 3.77 13.34
CA ILE A 53 12.15 3.10 14.44
C ILE A 53 13.18 2.57 15.45
N PRO A 54 13.14 3.00 16.72
CA PRO A 54 14.08 2.53 17.73
C PRO A 54 14.01 1.02 17.90
N GLY A 55 15.16 0.37 17.91
CA GLY A 55 15.28 -1.10 17.93
C GLY A 55 15.57 -1.72 16.57
N LEU A 56 15.34 -0.97 15.46
CA LEU A 56 15.81 -1.35 14.13
C LEU A 56 17.16 -0.70 13.83
N GLY A 57 17.96 -1.35 13.00
CA GLY A 57 19.27 -0.82 12.62
C GLY A 57 19.85 -1.52 11.40
N ARG A 58 20.68 -0.80 10.64
CA ARG A 58 21.33 -1.35 9.42
C ARG A 58 22.34 -2.43 9.76
N CYS A 59 22.35 -3.46 8.93
CA CYS A 59 23.38 -4.50 8.92
C CYS A 59 23.74 -4.85 7.46
N ALA A 60 24.70 -5.77 7.27
CA ALA A 60 25.14 -6.20 5.93
C ALA A 60 24.00 -6.82 5.08
N LYS A 61 22.93 -7.31 5.71
CA LYS A 61 21.79 -7.95 5.03
C LYS A 61 20.58 -7.02 4.87
N GLY A 62 20.67 -5.74 5.27
CA GLY A 62 19.59 -4.77 5.22
C GLY A 62 19.25 -4.18 6.58
N LEU A 63 17.97 -4.00 6.89
CA LEU A 63 17.50 -3.54 8.18
C LEU A 63 17.24 -4.75 9.09
N ALA A 64 17.77 -4.73 10.32
CA ALA A 64 17.70 -5.81 11.30
C ALA A 64 17.12 -5.35 12.63
N VAL A 65 16.65 -6.28 13.43
CA VAL A 65 16.28 -6.05 14.84
C VAL A 65 17.54 -6.08 15.70
N THR A 66 17.96 -4.92 16.23
CA THR A 66 19.21 -4.73 16.96
C THR A 66 19.03 -4.65 18.48
N SER A 67 17.82 -4.30 18.93
CA SER A 67 17.44 -4.24 20.35
C SER A 67 15.92 -4.34 20.48
N LYS A 68 15.37 -4.10 21.68
CA LYS A 68 13.92 -3.98 21.86
C LYS A 68 13.37 -2.86 20.99
N ILE A 69 12.32 -3.15 20.24
CA ILE A 69 11.60 -2.16 19.43
C ILE A 69 10.73 -1.30 20.34
N SER A 70 10.66 -0.01 20.05
CA SER A 70 9.80 0.94 20.76
C SER A 70 9.32 2.05 19.82
N ALA A 71 8.31 2.77 20.24
CA ALA A 71 7.80 3.91 19.50
C ALA A 71 8.85 5.03 19.37
N PRO A 72 8.90 5.74 18.23
CA PRO A 72 9.77 6.89 18.06
C PRO A 72 9.35 8.01 19.03
N GLN A 73 10.33 8.68 19.66
CA GLN A 73 10.06 9.79 20.60
C GLN A 73 9.37 10.97 19.91
N ASN A 74 9.74 11.26 18.67
CA ASN A 74 9.10 12.27 17.84
C ASN A 74 8.72 11.66 16.49
N PRO A 75 7.48 11.23 16.29
CA PRO A 75 7.04 10.66 15.01
C PRO A 75 7.17 11.61 13.81
N LEU A 76 7.17 12.94 14.02
CA LEU A 76 7.38 13.93 12.94
C LEU A 76 8.80 13.86 12.34
N GLU A 77 9.76 13.31 13.09
CA GLU A 77 11.14 13.14 12.62
C GLU A 77 11.34 11.85 11.81
N VAL A 78 10.38 10.93 11.81
CA VAL A 78 10.46 9.69 11.01
C VAL A 78 10.44 10.04 9.53
N ALA A 79 11.34 9.43 8.76
CA ALA A 79 11.54 9.71 7.33
C ALA A 79 10.24 9.64 6.52
N LYS A 80 9.38 8.66 6.80
CA LYS A 80 8.08 8.50 6.13
C LYS A 80 7.15 9.70 6.35
N VAL A 81 7.15 10.28 7.55
CA VAL A 81 6.34 11.46 7.88
C VAL A 81 6.93 12.71 7.22
N LYS A 82 8.25 12.87 7.25
CA LYS A 82 8.93 14.00 6.56
C LYS A 82 8.65 14.01 5.06
N ASP A 83 8.72 12.86 4.42
CA ASP A 83 8.47 12.76 2.98
C ASP A 83 7.01 13.03 2.63
N PHE A 84 6.06 12.59 3.48
CA PHE A 84 4.66 12.98 3.35
C PHE A 84 4.46 14.50 3.46
N ILE A 85 5.09 15.14 4.44
CA ILE A 85 5.03 16.61 4.61
C ILE A 85 5.60 17.31 3.37
N THR A 86 6.75 16.87 2.86
CA THR A 86 7.35 17.41 1.62
C THR A 86 6.40 17.29 0.43
N ALA A 87 5.74 16.16 0.27
CA ALA A 87 4.78 15.90 -0.80
C ALA A 87 3.53 16.79 -0.67
N ARG A 88 2.96 16.89 0.54
CA ARG A 88 1.80 17.73 0.85
C ARG A 88 2.10 19.23 0.58
N ASP A 89 3.20 19.71 1.10
CA ASP A 89 3.60 21.12 0.95
C ASP A 89 3.88 21.45 -0.52
N TYR A 90 4.33 20.49 -1.32
CA TYR A 90 4.47 20.67 -2.75
C TYR A 90 3.11 20.78 -3.46
N LEU A 91 2.14 19.93 -3.14
CA LEU A 91 0.78 20.03 -3.67
C LEU A 91 0.14 21.38 -3.34
N TRP A 92 0.33 21.89 -2.11
CA TRP A 92 -0.16 23.21 -1.71
C TRP A 92 0.50 24.33 -2.53
N LYS A 93 1.80 24.26 -2.78
CA LYS A 93 2.49 25.24 -3.65
C LYS A 93 1.99 25.24 -5.10
N LEU A 94 1.42 24.11 -5.56
CA LEU A 94 0.80 24.00 -6.87
C LEU A 94 -0.67 24.46 -6.90
N GLY A 95 -1.25 24.91 -5.76
CA GLY A 95 -2.68 25.19 -5.64
C GLY A 95 -3.54 23.93 -5.80
N ARG A 96 -3.05 22.77 -5.27
CA ARG A 96 -3.68 21.45 -5.39
C ARG A 96 -4.02 20.87 -4.03
N GLU A 97 -4.47 21.70 -3.10
CA GLU A 97 -4.82 21.32 -1.71
C GLU A 97 -5.92 20.24 -1.66
N GLU A 98 -6.79 20.24 -2.66
CA GLU A 98 -7.88 19.26 -2.78
C GLU A 98 -7.42 17.88 -3.29
N THR A 99 -6.17 17.77 -3.73
CA THR A 99 -5.63 16.47 -4.19
C THR A 99 -5.34 15.58 -3.00
N PHE A 100 -5.97 14.41 -2.98
CA PHE A 100 -5.71 13.42 -1.93
C PHE A 100 -4.28 12.87 -2.04
N LEU A 101 -3.57 12.88 -0.93
CA LEU A 101 -2.22 12.34 -0.83
C LEU A 101 -2.21 11.06 0.01
N LYS A 102 -1.78 9.98 -0.60
CA LYS A 102 -1.61 8.67 0.02
C LYS A 102 -0.14 8.43 0.38
N THR A 103 0.09 7.75 1.49
CA THR A 103 1.40 7.23 1.86
C THR A 103 1.30 5.76 2.26
N ALA A 104 2.27 4.96 1.81
CA ALA A 104 2.37 3.55 2.15
C ALA A 104 3.24 3.37 3.41
N VAL A 105 2.78 2.56 4.35
CA VAL A 105 3.50 2.15 5.56
C VAL A 105 3.60 0.64 5.53
N THR A 106 4.81 0.09 5.57
CA THR A 106 4.99 -1.36 5.65
C THR A 106 4.44 -1.86 6.98
N GLY A 107 3.56 -2.84 6.92
CA GLY A 107 2.89 -3.35 8.09
C GLY A 107 3.80 -4.22 8.99
N PRO A 108 3.39 -4.43 10.25
CA PRO A 108 4.24 -5.06 11.26
C PRO A 108 4.61 -6.50 10.93
N VAL A 109 3.77 -7.25 10.20
CA VAL A 109 4.06 -8.64 9.85
C VAL A 109 5.20 -8.71 8.83
N THR A 110 5.09 -7.96 7.74
CA THR A 110 6.12 -7.92 6.68
C THR A 110 7.42 -7.32 7.19
N LEU A 111 7.35 -6.18 7.88
CA LEU A 111 8.52 -5.48 8.38
C LEU A 111 9.24 -6.31 9.45
N GLY A 112 8.50 -6.83 10.43
CA GLY A 112 9.04 -7.62 11.53
C GLY A 112 9.74 -8.89 11.05
N PHE A 113 9.09 -9.67 10.18
CA PHE A 113 9.68 -10.89 9.63
C PHE A 113 10.92 -10.59 8.80
N THR A 114 10.88 -9.57 7.94
CA THR A 114 12.01 -9.22 7.07
C THR A 114 13.20 -8.73 7.88
N CYS A 115 12.98 -7.83 8.86
CA CYS A 115 14.04 -7.34 9.72
C CYS A 115 14.63 -8.45 10.60
N ALA A 116 13.80 -9.33 11.17
CA ALA A 116 14.26 -10.43 11.99
C ALA A 116 15.08 -11.46 11.19
N THR A 117 14.72 -11.69 9.92
CA THR A 117 15.49 -12.57 9.02
C THR A 117 16.87 -11.98 8.68
N ALA A 118 16.98 -10.66 8.58
CA ALA A 118 18.27 -9.98 8.35
C ALA A 118 19.17 -10.06 9.62
N GLY A 119 18.58 -10.02 10.81
CA GLY A 119 19.25 -10.19 12.09
C GLY A 119 18.29 -9.93 13.24
N LEU A 120 18.38 -10.75 14.29
CA LEU A 120 17.46 -10.70 15.42
C LEU A 120 18.20 -10.68 16.76
N LYS A 121 17.97 -9.61 17.53
CA LYS A 121 18.38 -9.50 18.92
C LYS A 121 17.17 -9.19 19.80
N HIS A 122 17.26 -9.48 21.09
CA HIS A 122 16.27 -9.23 22.14
C HIS A 122 15.07 -10.19 22.14
N TYR A 123 14.53 -10.58 21.00
CA TYR A 123 13.38 -11.48 20.88
C TYR A 123 13.83 -12.94 20.70
N SER A 124 12.97 -13.89 21.09
CA SER A 124 13.34 -15.32 21.17
C SER A 124 13.42 -16.01 19.78
N GLY A 125 12.79 -15.44 18.75
CA GLY A 125 12.81 -16.01 17.40
C GLY A 125 11.89 -15.28 16.43
N LEU A 126 11.87 -15.76 15.19
CA LEU A 126 11.05 -15.19 14.10
C LEU A 126 9.52 -15.26 14.37
N LEU A 127 9.09 -16.14 15.26
CA LEU A 127 7.69 -16.32 15.64
C LEU A 127 7.38 -15.75 17.03
N ASP A 128 8.30 -14.97 17.61
CA ASP A 128 8.05 -14.29 18.90
C ASP A 128 6.99 -13.21 18.70
N GLU A 129 5.80 -13.43 19.24
CA GLU A 129 4.68 -12.50 19.15
C GLU A 129 5.04 -11.08 19.63
N LYS A 130 5.87 -10.97 20.67
CA LYS A 130 6.29 -9.68 21.21
C LYS A 130 7.03 -8.81 20.21
N LEU A 131 7.78 -9.42 19.26
CA LEU A 131 8.42 -8.69 18.18
C LEU A 131 7.39 -7.90 17.35
N TYR A 132 6.32 -8.57 16.95
CA TYR A 132 5.28 -7.98 16.10
C TYR A 132 4.37 -7.03 16.86
N VAL A 133 4.11 -7.29 18.14
CA VAL A 133 3.36 -6.38 19.03
C VAL A 133 4.13 -5.09 19.24
N ASP A 134 5.40 -5.14 19.68
CA ASP A 134 6.24 -3.95 19.90
C ASP A 134 6.36 -3.13 18.59
N LEU A 135 6.53 -3.79 17.44
CA LEU A 135 6.60 -3.13 16.13
C LEU A 135 5.25 -2.51 15.72
N SER A 136 4.14 -3.21 15.98
CA SER A 136 2.79 -2.70 15.75
C SER A 136 2.50 -1.43 16.55
N GLU A 137 2.96 -1.35 17.82
CA GLU A 137 2.84 -0.17 18.67
C GLU A 137 3.71 0.99 18.16
N ALA A 138 4.93 0.70 17.69
CA ALA A 138 5.79 1.71 17.11
C ALA A 138 5.20 2.29 15.80
N LEU A 139 4.67 1.44 14.91
CA LEU A 139 4.05 1.86 13.66
C LEU A 139 2.73 2.61 13.89
N GLU A 140 1.96 2.27 14.92
CA GLU A 140 0.72 2.98 15.27
C GLU A 140 0.98 4.47 15.49
N GLN A 141 2.08 4.86 16.13
CA GLN A 141 2.45 6.26 16.33
C GLN A 141 2.71 6.98 14.99
N VAL A 142 3.42 6.32 14.07
CA VAL A 142 3.69 6.86 12.72
C VAL A 142 2.38 7.01 11.93
N ILE A 143 1.55 5.97 11.92
CA ILE A 143 0.26 5.95 11.21
C ILE A 143 -0.67 7.04 11.74
N THR A 144 -0.81 7.15 13.06
CA THR A 144 -1.66 8.16 13.69
C THR A 144 -1.18 9.58 13.36
N THR A 145 0.13 9.80 13.35
CA THR A 145 0.71 11.09 12.96
C THR A 145 0.38 11.42 11.49
N LEU A 146 0.55 10.48 10.58
CA LEU A 146 0.20 10.66 9.17
C LEU A 146 -1.30 10.96 8.98
N LEU A 147 -2.18 10.23 9.66
CA LEU A 147 -3.63 10.48 9.63
C LEU A 147 -3.98 11.87 10.15
N SER A 148 -3.35 12.33 11.23
CA SER A 148 -3.56 13.67 11.79
C SER A 148 -3.11 14.79 10.85
N LEU A 149 -2.16 14.50 9.96
CA LEU A 149 -1.70 15.39 8.89
C LEU A 149 -2.56 15.35 7.62
N GLY A 150 -3.63 14.54 7.61
CA GLY A 150 -4.57 14.41 6.48
C GLY A 150 -4.17 13.35 5.44
N ALA A 151 -3.25 12.44 5.77
CA ALA A 151 -2.84 11.39 4.86
C ALA A 151 -3.95 10.34 4.63
N TYR A 152 -4.00 9.81 3.41
CA TYR A 152 -4.56 8.48 3.13
C TYR A 152 -3.47 7.45 3.40
N VAL A 153 -3.62 6.64 4.44
CA VAL A 153 -2.60 5.66 4.84
C VAL A 153 -2.94 4.28 4.30
N GLN A 154 -2.00 3.69 3.59
CA GLN A 154 -2.05 2.31 3.12
C GLN A 154 -1.04 1.47 3.89
N ILE A 155 -1.50 0.41 4.54
CA ILE A 155 -0.62 -0.55 5.21
C ILE A 155 -0.26 -1.65 4.22
N ASP A 156 1.03 -1.78 3.90
CA ASP A 156 1.51 -2.78 2.91
C ASP A 156 1.95 -4.06 3.62
N GLU A 157 1.24 -5.15 3.33
CA GLU A 157 1.48 -6.47 3.91
C GLU A 157 1.66 -7.58 2.86
N PRO A 158 2.67 -7.49 1.98
CA PRO A 158 2.96 -8.57 1.04
C PRO A 158 3.30 -9.91 1.73
N GLY A 159 3.81 -9.86 2.95
CA GLY A 159 4.08 -11.05 3.77
C GLY A 159 2.87 -11.93 4.04
N LEU A 160 1.65 -11.38 3.96
CA LEU A 160 0.42 -12.18 4.10
C LEU A 160 0.23 -13.13 2.92
N SER A 161 0.42 -12.67 1.69
CA SER A 161 0.32 -13.54 0.51
C SER A 161 1.44 -14.58 0.44
N ALA A 162 2.59 -14.26 0.99
CA ALA A 162 3.74 -15.16 1.11
C ALA A 162 3.68 -16.08 2.33
N VAL A 163 2.75 -15.81 3.28
CA VAL A 163 2.58 -16.54 4.55
C VAL A 163 3.90 -16.56 5.36
N TYR A 164 4.46 -15.38 5.62
CA TYR A 164 5.72 -15.24 6.37
C TYR A 164 5.61 -15.74 7.81
N VAL A 165 4.46 -15.58 8.43
CA VAL A 165 4.14 -16.09 9.77
C VAL A 165 2.80 -16.84 9.74
N ASP A 166 2.48 -17.53 10.82
CA ASP A 166 1.17 -18.19 10.94
C ASP A 166 0.02 -17.19 10.72
N PRO A 167 -0.98 -17.50 9.90
CA PRO A 167 -2.08 -16.60 9.61
C PRO A 167 -2.85 -16.13 10.84
N SER A 168 -2.97 -16.94 11.89
CA SER A 168 -3.66 -16.58 13.13
C SER A 168 -2.87 -15.50 13.90
N LEU A 169 -1.55 -15.65 13.97
CA LEU A 169 -0.66 -14.64 14.54
C LEU A 169 -0.71 -13.35 13.73
N ALA A 170 -0.59 -13.43 12.40
CA ALA A 170 -0.65 -12.25 11.54
C ALA A 170 -1.95 -11.46 11.75
N MET A 171 -3.10 -12.15 11.74
CA MET A 171 -4.40 -11.51 11.94
C MET A 171 -4.57 -10.97 13.36
N HIS A 172 -4.05 -11.64 14.39
CA HIS A 172 -4.05 -11.13 15.76
C HIS A 172 -3.30 -9.78 15.85
N ILE A 173 -2.09 -9.70 15.31
CA ILE A 173 -1.27 -8.47 15.30
C ILE A 173 -1.97 -7.34 14.53
N LEU A 174 -2.51 -7.63 13.35
CA LEU A 174 -3.18 -6.63 12.53
C LEU A 174 -4.50 -6.12 13.17
N ARG A 175 -5.30 -7.01 13.78
CA ARG A 175 -6.47 -6.56 14.56
C ARG A 175 -6.07 -5.61 15.68
N GLY A 176 -4.99 -5.93 16.42
CA GLY A 176 -4.45 -5.06 17.45
C GLY A 176 -4.03 -3.68 16.91
N LEU A 177 -3.33 -3.62 15.78
CA LEU A 177 -2.94 -2.37 15.12
C LEU A 177 -4.18 -1.55 14.71
N PHE A 178 -5.07 -2.14 13.93
CA PHE A 178 -6.20 -1.42 13.35
C PHE A 178 -7.22 -0.99 14.40
N SER A 179 -7.44 -1.74 15.48
CA SER A 179 -8.30 -1.32 16.58
C SER A 179 -7.78 -0.06 17.30
N ARG A 180 -6.46 0.07 17.45
CA ARG A 180 -5.85 1.30 18.03
C ARG A 180 -5.90 2.48 17.06
N VAL A 181 -5.71 2.24 15.77
CA VAL A 181 -5.80 3.28 14.74
C VAL A 181 -7.24 3.77 14.55
N SER A 182 -8.25 2.88 14.64
CA SER A 182 -9.66 3.22 14.43
C SER A 182 -10.25 4.12 15.53
N THR A 183 -9.67 4.07 16.75
CA THR A 183 -10.09 4.95 17.86
C THR A 183 -9.68 6.42 17.63
N LYS A 184 -8.81 6.69 16.67
CA LYS A 184 -8.38 8.06 16.32
C LYS A 184 -9.32 8.66 15.28
N SER A 185 -9.49 9.98 15.32
CA SER A 185 -10.27 10.70 14.31
C SER A 185 -9.62 10.53 12.93
N ARG A 186 -10.34 9.94 11.99
CA ARG A 186 -9.89 9.73 10.62
C ARG A 186 -10.98 10.06 9.62
N LEU A 187 -10.59 10.44 8.40
CA LEU A 187 -11.53 10.59 7.30
C LEU A 187 -11.99 9.20 6.82
N ALA A 188 -13.26 9.06 6.49
CA ALA A 188 -13.79 7.81 5.93
C ALA A 188 -13.05 7.45 4.63
N GLY A 189 -12.60 6.21 4.52
CA GLY A 189 -11.83 5.73 3.39
C GLY A 189 -10.34 6.07 3.42
N SER A 190 -9.84 6.66 4.51
CA SER A 190 -8.43 7.08 4.62
C SER A 190 -7.48 5.98 5.08
N VAL A 191 -7.97 4.82 5.50
CA VAL A 191 -7.16 3.68 5.93
C VAL A 191 -7.43 2.47 5.05
N SER A 192 -6.36 1.92 4.48
CA SER A 192 -6.41 0.73 3.64
C SER A 192 -5.30 -0.26 4.00
N ILE A 193 -5.51 -1.53 3.67
CA ILE A 193 -4.46 -2.55 3.70
C ILE A 193 -4.22 -3.05 2.27
N HIS A 194 -2.96 -3.09 1.85
CA HIS A 194 -2.57 -3.61 0.55
C HIS A 194 -1.88 -4.97 0.69
N VAL A 195 -2.43 -5.96 -0.02
CA VAL A 195 -1.84 -7.29 -0.14
C VAL A 195 -1.64 -7.59 -1.62
N CYS A 196 -0.39 -7.49 -2.09
CA CYS A 196 -0.05 -7.91 -3.44
C CYS A 196 0.10 -9.44 -3.52
N GLY A 197 -0.22 -10.00 -4.68
CA GLY A 197 -0.09 -11.44 -4.92
C GLY A 197 -1.38 -12.24 -4.66
N GLY A 198 -1.23 -13.56 -4.62
CA GLY A 198 -2.37 -14.49 -4.51
C GLY A 198 -2.86 -14.67 -3.08
N LEU A 199 -4.16 -14.52 -2.88
CA LEU A 199 -4.82 -14.72 -1.58
C LEU A 199 -5.16 -16.18 -1.29
N GLY A 200 -5.07 -17.07 -2.29
CA GLY A 200 -5.52 -18.45 -2.20
C GLY A 200 -4.66 -19.40 -1.34
N ARG A 201 -3.50 -18.94 -0.84
CA ARG A 201 -2.62 -19.75 0.00
C ARG A 201 -3.17 -20.04 1.40
N SER A 202 -3.98 -19.12 1.93
CA SER A 202 -4.61 -19.31 3.23
C SER A 202 -5.98 -18.61 3.26
N ARG A 203 -7.03 -19.40 3.40
CA ARG A 203 -8.40 -18.91 3.57
C ARG A 203 -8.54 -18.03 4.83
N LYS A 204 -7.82 -18.38 5.90
CA LYS A 204 -7.80 -17.59 7.16
C LYS A 204 -7.31 -16.15 6.94
N ILE A 205 -6.43 -15.91 5.98
CA ILE A 205 -5.97 -14.54 5.66
C ILE A 205 -7.11 -13.72 5.09
N LEU A 206 -7.83 -14.21 4.10
CA LEU A 206 -8.96 -13.50 3.52
C LEU A 206 -10.06 -13.24 4.56
N GLU A 207 -10.43 -14.28 5.32
CA GLU A 207 -11.41 -14.15 6.40
C GLU A 207 -10.98 -13.10 7.42
N GLY A 208 -9.70 -13.13 7.84
CA GLY A 208 -9.15 -12.14 8.75
C GLY A 208 -9.12 -10.71 8.18
N LEU A 209 -8.77 -10.53 6.90
CA LEU A 209 -8.80 -9.23 6.23
C LEU A 209 -10.20 -8.60 6.22
N LEU A 210 -11.23 -9.41 6.05
CA LEU A 210 -12.63 -8.96 6.07
C LEU A 210 -13.09 -8.49 7.46
N GLU A 211 -12.45 -8.97 8.52
CA GLU A 211 -12.74 -8.61 9.91
C GLU A 211 -11.92 -7.40 10.43
N LEU A 212 -10.86 -6.98 9.71
CA LEU A 212 -10.04 -5.84 10.15
C LEU A 212 -10.85 -4.54 10.13
N ASP A 213 -10.57 -3.64 11.07
CA ASP A 213 -11.16 -2.30 11.06
C ASP A 213 -10.42 -1.37 10.09
N VAL A 214 -10.58 -1.66 8.80
CA VAL A 214 -10.05 -0.87 7.68
C VAL A 214 -11.17 -0.49 6.73
N ASP A 215 -11.02 0.60 6.00
CA ASP A 215 -12.03 1.05 5.05
C ASP A 215 -11.93 0.31 3.71
N VAL A 216 -10.70 0.01 3.26
CA VAL A 216 -10.45 -0.54 1.92
C VAL A 216 -9.45 -1.68 1.96
N LEU A 217 -9.80 -2.77 1.29
CA LEU A 217 -8.88 -3.87 0.96
C LEU A 217 -8.33 -3.63 -0.44
N SER A 218 -7.04 -3.27 -0.54
CA SER A 218 -6.33 -3.03 -1.80
C SER A 218 -5.69 -4.35 -2.26
N LEU A 219 -6.24 -4.96 -3.31
CA LEU A 219 -5.89 -6.30 -3.76
C LEU A 219 -5.58 -6.33 -5.25
N ALA A 220 -4.72 -7.27 -5.67
CA ALA A 220 -4.31 -7.43 -7.07
C ALA A 220 -5.26 -8.36 -7.83
N PHE A 221 -5.65 -7.96 -9.04
CA PHE A 221 -6.57 -8.71 -9.92
C PHE A 221 -6.09 -8.75 -11.37
N SER A 222 -4.78 -8.72 -11.64
CA SER A 222 -4.27 -8.88 -12.99
C SER A 222 -3.24 -10.01 -13.11
N GLY A 223 -2.86 -10.37 -14.31
CA GLY A 223 -1.88 -11.42 -14.57
C GLY A 223 -2.32 -12.82 -14.07
N PRO A 224 -1.38 -13.66 -13.63
CA PRO A 224 -1.66 -15.06 -13.28
C PRO A 224 -2.63 -15.23 -12.10
N ILE A 225 -2.75 -14.24 -11.23
CA ILE A 225 -3.59 -14.30 -10.02
C ILE A 225 -5.00 -13.75 -10.23
N GLU A 226 -5.30 -13.14 -11.39
CA GLU A 226 -6.60 -12.52 -11.68
C GLU A 226 -7.76 -13.45 -11.34
N ARG A 227 -7.78 -14.65 -11.98
CA ARG A 227 -8.88 -15.60 -11.80
C ARG A 227 -8.98 -16.14 -10.37
N SER A 228 -7.85 -16.45 -9.75
CA SER A 228 -7.83 -17.01 -8.39
C SER A 228 -8.35 -16.01 -7.36
N ASN A 229 -7.86 -14.76 -7.40
CA ASN A 229 -8.28 -13.73 -6.45
C ASN A 229 -9.74 -13.31 -6.68
N LEU A 230 -10.16 -13.16 -7.95
CA LEU A 230 -11.54 -12.79 -8.25
C LEU A 230 -12.56 -13.84 -7.83
N ASN A 231 -12.21 -15.12 -7.88
CA ASN A 231 -13.09 -16.21 -7.44
C ASN A 231 -13.30 -16.24 -5.91
N LEU A 232 -12.39 -15.65 -5.13
CA LEU A 232 -12.47 -15.62 -3.68
C LEU A 232 -13.39 -14.53 -3.15
N ILE A 233 -13.76 -13.54 -3.97
CA ILE A 233 -14.48 -12.34 -3.54
C ILE A 233 -15.80 -12.22 -4.31
N SER A 234 -16.86 -11.80 -3.61
CA SER A 234 -18.18 -11.57 -4.18
C SER A 234 -18.81 -10.29 -3.60
N ASP A 235 -19.84 -9.79 -4.28
CA ASP A 235 -20.68 -8.68 -3.83
C ASP A 235 -21.20 -8.92 -2.40
N SER A 236 -21.86 -10.05 -2.16
CA SER A 236 -22.42 -10.41 -0.86
C SER A 236 -21.38 -10.49 0.26
N LEU A 237 -20.17 -10.95 -0.04
CA LEU A 237 -19.08 -11.03 0.94
C LEU A 237 -18.62 -9.64 1.37
N LEU A 238 -18.49 -8.72 0.44
CA LEU A 238 -18.10 -7.34 0.72
C LEU A 238 -19.19 -6.58 1.46
N GLU A 239 -20.45 -6.74 1.06
CA GLU A 239 -21.59 -6.13 1.75
C GLU A 239 -21.71 -6.60 3.20
N SER A 240 -21.61 -7.91 3.43
CA SER A 240 -21.70 -8.46 4.79
C SER A 240 -20.56 -8.03 5.71
N SER A 241 -19.37 -7.75 5.15
CA SER A 241 -18.21 -7.28 5.91
C SER A 241 -18.12 -5.75 5.99
N GLY A 242 -18.92 -5.01 5.22
CA GLY A 242 -18.83 -3.55 5.12
C GLY A 242 -17.53 -3.05 4.46
N LYS A 243 -16.81 -3.92 3.71
CA LYS A 243 -15.53 -3.57 3.09
C LYS A 243 -15.70 -3.08 1.67
N ARG A 244 -14.80 -2.18 1.27
CA ARG A 244 -14.66 -1.76 -0.13
C ARG A 244 -13.33 -2.26 -0.69
N LEU A 245 -13.24 -2.37 -1.99
CA LEU A 245 -12.02 -2.79 -2.68
C LEU A 245 -11.28 -1.62 -3.32
N GLY A 246 -9.97 -1.60 -3.16
CA GLY A 246 -9.06 -1.03 -4.13
C GLY A 246 -8.68 -2.15 -5.12
N ILE A 247 -8.98 -1.95 -6.38
CA ILE A 247 -8.77 -2.98 -7.39
C ILE A 247 -7.46 -2.78 -8.16
N GLY A 248 -6.50 -3.67 -7.96
CA GLY A 248 -5.31 -3.78 -8.79
C GLY A 248 -5.69 -4.35 -10.15
N CYS A 249 -5.65 -3.55 -11.20
CA CYS A 249 -6.18 -3.94 -12.51
C CYS A 249 -5.15 -3.85 -13.64
N THR A 250 -3.89 -3.58 -13.32
CA THR A 250 -2.81 -3.46 -14.32
C THR A 250 -1.55 -4.12 -13.78
N PRO A 251 -0.98 -5.11 -14.50
CA PRO A 251 0.25 -5.77 -14.08
C PRO A 251 1.43 -4.81 -14.15
N VAL A 252 2.35 -4.94 -13.19
CA VAL A 252 3.56 -4.10 -13.09
C VAL A 252 4.85 -4.88 -13.24
N SER A 253 4.80 -6.22 -13.31
CA SER A 253 5.96 -7.08 -13.51
C SER A 253 6.35 -7.16 -14.98
N VAL A 254 6.55 -5.98 -15.61
CA VAL A 254 6.93 -5.84 -17.03
C VAL A 254 8.18 -4.98 -17.13
N THR A 255 9.12 -5.37 -17.98
CA THR A 255 10.40 -4.69 -18.20
C THR A 255 10.43 -3.89 -19.49
N GLU A 256 9.65 -4.32 -20.49
CA GLU A 256 9.62 -3.75 -21.82
C GLU A 256 8.29 -3.03 -22.09
N LYS A 257 8.35 -1.95 -22.88
CA LYS A 257 7.17 -1.13 -23.23
C LYS A 257 6.10 -1.93 -23.98
N GLU A 258 6.53 -2.85 -24.82
CA GLU A 258 5.68 -3.72 -25.65
C GLU A 258 4.85 -4.71 -24.81
N ALA A 259 5.31 -5.01 -23.59
CA ALA A 259 4.60 -5.88 -22.64
C ALA A 259 3.58 -5.13 -21.77
N VAL A 260 3.54 -3.79 -21.83
CA VAL A 260 2.55 -2.99 -21.10
C VAL A 260 1.16 -3.19 -21.72
N GLU A 261 0.20 -3.60 -20.92
CA GLU A 261 -1.18 -3.81 -21.36
C GLU A 261 -1.81 -2.54 -21.93
N ASP A 262 -2.65 -2.70 -22.94
CA ASP A 262 -3.42 -1.59 -23.50
C ASP A 262 -4.61 -1.19 -22.62
N ALA A 263 -5.12 0.03 -22.84
CA ALA A 263 -6.21 0.63 -22.05
C ALA A 263 -7.51 -0.19 -22.14
N LYS A 264 -7.83 -0.73 -23.34
CA LYS A 264 -9.04 -1.53 -23.55
C LYS A 264 -9.06 -2.80 -22.71
N ARG A 265 -7.93 -3.49 -22.60
CA ARG A 265 -7.79 -4.69 -21.76
C ARG A 265 -7.96 -4.36 -20.28
N ILE A 266 -7.43 -3.23 -19.85
CA ILE A 266 -7.59 -2.72 -18.47
C ILE A 266 -9.06 -2.37 -18.21
N CYS A 267 -9.72 -1.66 -19.11
CA CYS A 267 -11.15 -1.33 -19.03
C CYS A 267 -12.02 -2.59 -18.90
N LEU A 268 -11.81 -3.60 -19.75
CA LEU A 268 -12.55 -4.87 -19.71
C LEU A 268 -12.33 -5.62 -18.39
N ARG A 269 -11.11 -5.57 -17.83
CA ARG A 269 -10.81 -6.17 -16.52
C ARG A 269 -11.55 -5.43 -15.41
N ILE A 270 -11.54 -4.12 -15.40
CA ILE A 270 -12.30 -3.31 -14.43
C ILE A 270 -13.78 -3.67 -14.48
N LYS A 271 -14.36 -3.72 -15.68
CA LYS A 271 -15.75 -4.14 -15.86
C LYS A 271 -16.01 -5.52 -15.28
N LYS A 272 -15.21 -6.52 -15.62
CA LYS A 272 -15.32 -7.89 -15.10
C LYS A 272 -15.26 -7.94 -13.57
N ILE A 273 -14.36 -7.15 -12.95
CA ILE A 273 -14.27 -7.07 -11.49
C ILE A 273 -15.54 -6.43 -10.92
N CYS A 274 -15.95 -5.28 -11.45
CA CYS A 274 -17.14 -4.57 -10.97
C CYS A 274 -18.43 -5.39 -11.15
N ASP A 275 -18.58 -6.14 -12.23
CA ASP A 275 -19.70 -7.06 -12.45
C ASP A 275 -19.73 -8.19 -11.40
N ARG A 276 -18.57 -8.62 -10.91
CA ARG A 276 -18.43 -9.69 -9.90
C ARG A 276 -18.67 -9.22 -8.47
N VAL A 277 -18.15 -8.04 -8.12
CA VAL A 277 -18.10 -7.55 -6.73
C VAL A 277 -19.09 -6.42 -6.44
N GLY A 278 -19.81 -5.96 -7.45
CA GLY A 278 -20.67 -4.77 -7.36
C GLY A 278 -19.86 -3.47 -7.43
N ARG A 279 -20.18 -2.56 -8.37
CA ARG A 279 -19.47 -1.27 -8.54
C ARG A 279 -19.44 -0.45 -7.24
N ARG A 280 -20.50 -0.49 -6.43
CA ARG A 280 -20.61 0.25 -5.16
C ARG A 280 -19.54 -0.16 -4.13
N ASN A 281 -19.07 -1.40 -4.20
CA ASN A 281 -18.05 -1.93 -3.31
C ASN A 281 -16.61 -1.63 -3.79
N VAL A 282 -16.44 -0.93 -4.91
CA VAL A 282 -15.12 -0.53 -5.40
C VAL A 282 -14.85 0.93 -5.02
N ALA A 283 -13.79 1.17 -4.26
CA ALA A 283 -13.36 2.49 -3.81
C ALA A 283 -12.55 3.23 -4.87
N TYR A 284 -11.58 2.55 -5.45
CA TYR A 284 -10.65 3.08 -6.46
C TYR A 284 -9.97 1.95 -7.25
N ALA A 285 -9.38 2.28 -8.39
CA ALA A 285 -8.49 1.40 -9.16
C ALA A 285 -7.02 1.81 -9.00
N HIS A 286 -6.11 0.85 -9.15
CA HIS A 286 -4.66 1.06 -9.10
C HIS A 286 -3.90 -0.02 -9.90
N PRO A 287 -2.62 0.18 -10.27
CA PRO A 287 -1.74 -0.91 -10.70
C PRO A 287 -1.58 -1.96 -9.59
N ASP A 288 -1.40 -3.23 -9.92
CA ASP A 288 -1.39 -4.35 -8.96
C ASP A 288 -0.41 -4.19 -7.79
N CYS A 289 0.69 -3.51 -8.04
CA CYS A 289 1.74 -3.28 -7.03
C CYS A 289 2.44 -1.92 -7.28
N GLY A 290 3.46 -1.61 -6.46
CA GLY A 290 4.33 -0.47 -6.69
C GLY A 290 5.15 -0.61 -7.99
N LEU A 291 5.56 0.52 -8.56
CA LEU A 291 6.27 0.60 -9.85
C LEU A 291 7.80 0.58 -9.71
N ARG A 292 8.33 0.44 -8.50
CA ARG A 292 9.78 0.49 -8.23
C ARG A 292 10.63 -0.46 -9.08
N GLY A 293 10.11 -1.62 -9.43
CA GLY A 293 10.79 -2.65 -10.22
C GLY A 293 10.85 -2.36 -11.72
N THR A 294 10.21 -1.30 -12.21
CA THR A 294 10.18 -0.93 -13.63
C THR A 294 11.15 0.22 -13.93
N SER A 295 11.44 0.48 -15.21
CA SER A 295 12.09 1.73 -15.61
C SER A 295 11.11 2.89 -15.53
N LEU A 296 11.62 4.14 -15.46
CA LEU A 296 10.76 5.32 -15.45
C LEU A 296 9.85 5.38 -16.69
N GLN A 297 10.38 5.07 -17.86
CA GLN A 297 9.64 5.09 -19.12
C GLN A 297 8.52 4.02 -19.15
N VAL A 298 8.76 2.85 -18.58
CA VAL A 298 7.75 1.79 -18.45
C VAL A 298 6.70 2.20 -17.43
N SER A 299 7.10 2.80 -16.30
CA SER A 299 6.17 3.34 -15.29
C SER A 299 5.23 4.39 -15.88
N GLU A 300 5.78 5.33 -16.66
CA GLU A 300 4.97 6.38 -17.34
C GLU A 300 3.95 5.76 -18.29
N LEU A 301 4.36 4.76 -19.07
CA LEU A 301 3.44 4.08 -19.99
C LEU A 301 2.37 3.26 -19.26
N ILE A 302 2.74 2.57 -18.17
CA ILE A 302 1.78 1.86 -17.31
C ILE A 302 0.73 2.83 -16.77
N LEU A 303 1.14 3.97 -16.19
CA LEU A 303 0.22 4.96 -15.65
C LEU A 303 -0.69 5.55 -16.72
N LYS A 304 -0.14 5.85 -17.91
CA LYS A 304 -0.92 6.35 -19.04
C LYS A 304 -1.99 5.35 -19.45
N ARG A 305 -1.63 4.10 -19.71
CA ARG A 305 -2.56 3.04 -20.14
C ARG A 305 -3.60 2.72 -19.06
N PHE A 306 -3.16 2.69 -17.82
CA PHE A 306 -4.04 2.53 -16.65
C PHE A 306 -5.08 3.65 -16.58
N SER A 307 -4.64 4.90 -16.68
CA SER A 307 -5.54 6.05 -16.63
C SER A 307 -6.54 6.04 -17.80
N GLU A 308 -6.06 5.83 -19.03
CA GLU A 308 -6.91 5.70 -20.22
C GLU A 308 -7.97 4.60 -20.03
N GLY A 309 -7.59 3.43 -19.48
CA GLY A 309 -8.52 2.31 -19.27
C GLY A 309 -9.57 2.58 -18.18
N VAL A 310 -9.21 3.31 -17.12
CA VAL A 310 -10.17 3.74 -16.09
C VAL A 310 -11.12 4.80 -16.66
N ASP A 311 -10.61 5.74 -17.46
CA ASP A 311 -11.43 6.79 -18.08
C ASP A 311 -12.41 6.20 -19.11
N GLU A 312 -11.97 5.22 -19.91
CA GLU A 312 -12.84 4.46 -20.80
C GLU A 312 -13.95 3.74 -20.04
N TYR A 313 -13.61 3.08 -18.92
CA TYR A 313 -14.61 2.46 -18.04
C TYR A 313 -15.61 3.49 -17.47
N ASN A 314 -15.14 4.66 -17.02
CA ASN A 314 -16.00 5.72 -16.50
C ASN A 314 -16.95 6.30 -17.52
N GLN A 315 -16.62 6.24 -18.81
CA GLN A 315 -17.46 6.72 -19.91
C GLN A 315 -18.53 5.71 -20.34
N TYR A 316 -18.20 4.42 -20.34
CA TYR A 316 -19.01 3.38 -21.01
C TYR A 316 -19.33 2.17 -20.12
N GLY A 317 -18.85 2.13 -18.86
CA GLY A 317 -19.00 1.04 -17.88
C GLY A 317 -20.30 1.05 -17.06
#